data_7e981c3a318cab0a3494a5ec9ed8c215
#
_entry.id   7e981c3a318cab0a3494a5ec9ed8c215
#
_cell.length_a   1.000
_cell.length_b   1.000
_cell.length_c   1.000
_cell.angle_alpha   90.00
_cell.angle_beta   90.00
_cell.angle_gamma   90.00
#
_symmetry.space_group_name_H-M   'P 1'
#
loop_
_entity.id
_entity.type
_entity.pdbx_description
1 polymer ?
#
loop_
_entity_poly.entity_id
_entity_poly.type
_entity_poly.pdbx_seq_one_letter_code
_entity_poly.pdbx_strand_id
1 'polypeptide(L)'
;MSLVRIGDAVGLYKILHARRPMTVAELAAEAGVNQRYLHEWLSHQAASNYLAYDPTTQSFTLPPEQAMVFAIDDSPVSMLGAFDVMAAMLENGEKVQPAFRTGGGVRWSDQASWLFCATARFSVRAITITSSATDSRRSTVSSKNCNAAPRWPMSCAVTADPPC
;
A
#
# COMPACT_ATOMS: atom_id res chain seq x y z
N MET A 1 10.66 0.55 -2.53
CA MET A 1 9.39 -0.24 -2.59
C MET A 1 9.06 -0.93 -1.27
N SER A 2 9.89 -1.82 -0.74
CA SER A 2 9.61 -2.54 0.52
C SER A 2 9.38 -1.62 1.71
N LEU A 3 10.16 -0.55 1.86
CA LEU A 3 10.02 0.40 2.96
C LEU A 3 8.71 1.19 2.93
N VAL A 4 8.17 1.48 1.74
CA VAL A 4 6.83 2.12 1.63
C VAL A 4 5.76 1.19 2.19
N ARG A 5 5.80 -0.09 1.83
CA ARG A 5 4.85 -1.09 2.34
C ARG A 5 4.97 -1.29 3.86
N ILE A 6 6.20 -1.28 4.40
CA ILE A 6 6.42 -1.33 5.85
C ILE A 6 5.79 -0.11 6.53
N GLY A 7 6.03 1.09 6.00
CA GLY A 7 5.45 2.32 6.54
C GLY A 7 3.91 2.33 6.52
N ASP A 8 3.30 1.82 5.45
CA ASP A 8 1.85 1.65 5.37
C ASP A 8 1.34 0.59 6.36
N ALA A 9 1.98 -0.57 6.42
CA ALA A 9 1.57 -1.67 7.30
C ALA A 9 1.60 -1.29 8.79
N VAL A 10 2.59 -0.49 9.20
CA VAL A 10 2.75 0.00 10.58
C VAL A 10 1.95 1.30 10.81
N GLY A 11 1.39 1.91 9.76
CA GLY A 11 0.58 3.12 9.85
C GLY A 11 1.37 4.42 10.00
N LEU A 12 2.69 4.43 9.72
CA LEU A 12 3.56 5.59 9.94
C LEU A 12 3.14 6.83 9.17
N TYR A 13 2.71 6.67 7.92
CA TYR A 13 2.25 7.80 7.10
C TYR A 13 0.98 8.45 7.66
N LYS A 14 0.06 7.66 8.21
CA LYS A 14 -1.18 8.16 8.81
C LYS A 14 -0.90 8.93 10.10
N ILE A 15 0.00 8.43 10.93
CA ILE A 15 0.42 9.13 12.16
C ILE A 15 1.10 10.46 11.81
N LEU A 16 2.07 10.46 10.89
CA LEU A 16 2.74 11.67 10.42
C LEU A 16 1.77 12.67 9.78
N HIS A 17 0.73 12.18 9.10
CA HIS A 17 -0.29 13.07 8.54
C HIS A 17 -1.15 13.71 9.62
N ALA A 18 -1.50 12.98 10.66
CA ALA A 18 -2.36 13.46 11.73
C ALA A 18 -1.64 14.40 12.70
N ARG A 19 -0.35 14.18 12.95
CA ARG A 19 0.43 14.86 14.01
C ARG A 19 1.74 15.43 13.48
N ARG A 20 1.69 16.47 12.69
CA ARG A 20 2.86 17.15 12.12
C ARG A 20 3.40 18.26 13.00
N PRO A 21 4.72 18.51 13.00
CA PRO A 21 5.87 17.62 12.71
C PRO A 21 6.16 16.69 13.90
N MET A 22 6.93 15.60 13.68
CA MET A 22 7.30 14.66 14.74
C MET A 22 8.79 14.32 14.71
N THR A 23 9.38 14.18 15.89
CA THR A 23 10.72 13.62 16.06
C THR A 23 10.68 12.09 15.97
N VAL A 24 11.85 11.44 15.80
CA VAL A 24 11.97 9.98 15.79
C VAL A 24 11.39 9.35 17.05
N ALA A 25 11.70 9.95 18.23
CA ALA A 25 11.26 9.42 19.52
C ALA A 25 9.73 9.47 19.69
N GLU A 26 9.11 10.58 19.32
CA GLU A 26 7.65 10.77 19.39
C GLU A 26 6.94 9.79 18.47
N LEU A 27 7.39 9.66 17.22
CA LEU A 27 6.79 8.75 16.28
C LEU A 27 6.99 7.28 16.68
N ALA A 28 8.16 6.94 17.25
CA ALA A 28 8.42 5.60 17.73
C ALA A 28 7.49 5.21 18.89
N ALA A 29 7.26 6.13 19.82
CA ALA A 29 6.35 5.93 20.93
C ALA A 29 4.89 5.78 20.47
N GLU A 30 4.46 6.64 19.55
CA GLU A 30 3.08 6.63 19.02
C GLU A 30 2.79 5.36 18.19
N ALA A 31 3.74 4.95 17.36
CA ALA A 31 3.60 3.77 16.49
C ALA A 31 3.92 2.45 17.19
N GLY A 32 4.48 2.47 18.39
CA GLY A 32 4.89 1.28 19.11
C GLY A 32 6.02 0.52 18.42
N VAL A 33 6.96 1.22 17.75
CA VAL A 33 8.04 0.63 16.96
C VAL A 33 9.40 0.92 17.53
N ASN A 34 10.40 0.10 17.16
CA ASN A 34 11.77 0.32 17.59
C ASN A 34 12.34 1.60 16.96
N GLN A 35 12.87 2.50 17.80
CA GLN A 35 13.37 3.82 17.41
C GLN A 35 14.52 3.75 16.42
N ARG A 36 15.43 2.78 16.52
CA ARG A 36 16.57 2.63 15.60
C ARG A 36 16.10 2.31 14.19
N TYR A 37 15.22 1.33 14.03
CA TYR A 37 14.68 0.95 12.72
C TYR A 37 13.83 2.08 12.12
N LEU A 38 13.09 2.79 12.97
CA LEU A 38 12.32 3.95 12.54
C LEU A 38 13.22 5.07 12.04
N HIS A 39 14.35 5.34 12.70
CA HIS A 39 15.31 6.35 12.25
C HIS A 39 15.85 6.04 10.85
N GLU A 40 16.25 4.79 10.59
CA GLU A 40 16.70 4.38 9.25
C GLU A 40 15.60 4.52 8.20
N TRP A 41 14.37 4.13 8.57
CA TRP A 41 13.22 4.29 7.69
C TRP A 41 12.94 5.75 7.35
N LEU A 42 12.90 6.64 8.35
CA LEU A 42 12.66 8.08 8.18
C LEU A 42 13.76 8.72 7.34
N SER A 43 15.01 8.38 7.59
CA SER A 43 16.17 8.87 6.82
C SER A 43 16.05 8.48 5.34
N HIS A 44 15.69 7.23 5.06
CA HIS A 44 15.45 6.78 3.69
C HIS A 44 14.28 7.50 3.04
N GLN A 45 13.16 7.69 3.76
CA GLN A 45 12.00 8.39 3.21
C GLN A 45 12.31 9.85 2.92
N ALA A 46 13.08 10.52 3.78
CA ALA A 46 13.52 11.89 3.55
C ALA A 46 14.48 12.00 2.37
N ALA A 47 15.45 11.08 2.25
CA ALA A 47 16.37 11.01 1.10
C ALA A 47 15.64 10.73 -0.23
N SER A 48 14.49 10.06 -0.17
CA SER A 48 13.61 9.80 -1.33
C SER A 48 12.62 10.94 -1.63
N ASN A 49 12.68 12.06 -0.91
CA ASN A 49 11.74 13.18 -0.98
C ASN A 49 10.28 12.81 -0.69
N TYR A 50 10.04 11.73 0.06
CA TYR A 50 8.70 11.37 0.53
C TYR A 50 8.33 12.07 1.83
N LEU A 51 9.34 12.42 2.65
CA LEU A 51 9.20 13.22 3.86
C LEU A 51 10.12 14.46 3.80
N ALA A 52 9.71 15.53 4.44
CA ALA A 52 10.56 16.67 4.73
C ALA A 52 11.22 16.49 6.10
N TYR A 53 12.51 16.81 6.19
CA TYR A 53 13.29 16.80 7.43
C TYR A 53 13.75 18.21 7.76
N ASP A 54 13.49 18.64 9.00
CA ASP A 54 14.01 19.89 9.56
C ASP A 54 15.18 19.59 10.50
N PRO A 55 16.42 19.96 10.14
CA PRO A 55 17.58 19.72 10.98
C PRO A 55 17.59 20.56 12.27
N THR A 56 16.87 21.67 12.31
CA THR A 56 16.83 22.56 13.48
C THR A 56 16.03 21.92 14.61
N THR A 57 14.88 21.35 14.28
CA THR A 57 13.98 20.70 15.22
C THR A 57 14.16 19.19 15.27
N GLN A 58 14.99 18.63 14.39
CA GLN A 58 15.18 17.19 14.19
C GLN A 58 13.86 16.44 13.97
N SER A 59 12.91 17.08 13.28
CA SER A 59 11.58 16.56 13.06
C SER A 59 11.33 16.21 11.59
N PHE A 60 10.42 15.27 11.40
CA PHE A 60 9.98 14.81 10.10
C PHE A 60 8.52 15.23 9.87
N THR A 61 8.23 15.63 8.64
CA THR A 61 6.89 16.05 8.23
C THR A 61 6.52 15.33 6.94
N LEU A 62 5.29 14.85 6.85
CA LEU A 62 4.72 14.37 5.61
C LEU A 62 4.06 15.56 4.88
N PRO A 63 4.63 16.04 3.77
CA PRO A 63 4.05 17.14 3.00
C PRO A 63 2.64 16.78 2.49
N PRO A 64 1.76 17.78 2.24
CA PRO A 64 0.38 17.53 1.81
C PRO A 64 0.29 16.69 0.53
N GLU A 65 1.17 16.93 -0.43
CA GLU A 65 1.21 16.20 -1.70
C GLU A 65 1.53 14.72 -1.49
N GLN A 66 2.51 14.43 -0.66
CA GLN A 66 2.88 13.05 -0.28
C GLN A 66 1.81 12.42 0.60
N ALA A 67 1.11 13.19 1.44
CA ALA A 67 -0.02 12.67 2.21
C ALA A 67 -1.15 12.16 1.32
N MET A 68 -1.43 12.83 0.21
CA MET A 68 -2.40 12.36 -0.78
C MET A 68 -1.99 11.01 -1.39
N VAL A 69 -0.69 10.74 -1.51
CA VAL A 69 -0.16 9.50 -2.09
C VAL A 69 -0.11 8.36 -1.08
N PHE A 70 0.28 8.64 0.19
CA PHE A 70 0.65 7.62 1.17
C PHE A 70 -0.25 7.53 2.40
N ALA A 71 -1.03 8.57 2.75
CA ALA A 71 -1.77 8.63 4.01
C ALA A 71 -3.28 8.68 3.86
N ILE A 72 -3.79 9.34 2.81
CA ILE A 72 -5.21 9.57 2.62
C ILE A 72 -5.81 8.42 1.82
N ASP A 73 -6.63 7.60 2.48
CA ASP A 73 -7.19 6.38 1.89
C ASP A 73 -8.08 6.65 0.67
N ASP A 74 -8.85 7.74 0.67
CA ASP A 74 -9.76 8.09 -0.44
C ASP A 74 -9.15 9.05 -1.47
N SER A 75 -7.84 9.27 -1.39
CA SER A 75 -7.16 10.13 -2.35
C SER A 75 -7.17 9.50 -3.75
N PRO A 76 -7.53 10.27 -4.79
CA PRO A 76 -7.51 9.78 -6.17
C PRO A 76 -6.09 9.44 -6.66
N VAL A 77 -5.06 10.00 -6.05
CA VAL A 77 -3.65 9.78 -6.40
C VAL A 77 -2.94 8.83 -5.44
N SER A 78 -3.67 8.10 -4.60
CA SER A 78 -3.06 7.12 -3.70
C SER A 78 -2.37 5.99 -4.47
N MET A 79 -1.08 5.75 -4.17
CA MET A 79 -0.25 4.75 -4.85
C MET A 79 0.06 3.52 -4.01
N LEU A 80 -0.44 3.43 -2.78
CA LEU A 80 -0.14 2.31 -1.88
C LEU A 80 -0.49 0.95 -2.50
N GLY A 81 -1.65 0.86 -3.16
CA GLY A 81 -2.06 -0.35 -3.87
C GLY A 81 -1.10 -0.74 -5.01
N ALA A 82 -0.48 0.23 -5.69
CA ALA A 82 0.49 -0.07 -6.74
C ALA A 82 1.76 -0.73 -6.17
N PHE A 83 2.24 -0.28 -5.00
CA PHE A 83 3.37 -0.93 -4.32
C PHE A 83 3.04 -2.37 -3.91
N ASP A 84 1.80 -2.62 -3.51
CA ASP A 84 1.32 -3.96 -3.20
C ASP A 84 1.28 -4.83 -4.46
N VAL A 85 0.68 -4.36 -5.56
CA VAL A 85 0.65 -5.08 -6.84
C VAL A 85 2.06 -5.43 -7.32
N MET A 86 2.99 -4.47 -7.29
CA MET A 86 4.38 -4.74 -7.69
C MET A 86 5.04 -5.82 -6.84
N ALA A 87 4.80 -5.84 -5.55
CA ALA A 87 5.36 -6.87 -4.67
C ALA A 87 4.75 -8.25 -4.95
N ALA A 88 3.44 -8.34 -5.22
CA ALA A 88 2.78 -9.57 -5.63
C ALA A 88 3.31 -10.09 -6.98
N MET A 89 3.59 -9.20 -7.91
CA MET A 89 4.18 -9.56 -9.20
C MET A 89 5.58 -10.16 -9.04
N LEU A 90 6.40 -9.61 -8.12
CA LEU A 90 7.71 -10.18 -7.83
C LEU A 90 7.62 -11.58 -7.21
N GLU A 91 6.68 -11.79 -6.28
CA GLU A 91 6.42 -13.11 -5.69
C GLU A 91 5.99 -14.14 -6.74
N ASN A 92 5.18 -13.71 -7.73
CA ASN A 92 4.75 -14.58 -8.80
C ASN A 92 5.87 -14.95 -9.79
N GLY A 93 7.02 -14.28 -9.76
CA GLY A 93 8.15 -14.55 -10.65
C GLY A 93 8.60 -16.00 -10.64
N GLU A 94 8.62 -16.65 -9.49
CA GLU A 94 8.99 -18.06 -9.32
C GLU A 94 8.01 -19.01 -10.04
N LYS A 95 6.75 -18.61 -10.19
CA LYS A 95 5.72 -19.39 -10.90
C LYS A 95 5.78 -19.17 -12.41
N VAL A 96 6.21 -17.99 -12.83
CA VAL A 96 6.32 -17.62 -14.24
C VAL A 96 7.56 -18.25 -14.89
N GLN A 97 8.69 -18.35 -14.19
CA GLN A 97 9.93 -18.92 -14.75
C GLN A 97 9.77 -20.33 -15.38
N PRO A 98 9.09 -21.29 -14.71
CA PRO A 98 8.83 -22.60 -15.35
C PRO A 98 7.97 -22.51 -16.60
N ALA A 99 7.01 -21.56 -16.65
CA ALA A 99 6.16 -21.36 -17.82
C ALA A 99 6.96 -20.96 -19.07
N PHE A 100 8.03 -20.17 -18.90
CA PHE A 100 8.93 -19.83 -20.01
C PHE A 100 9.66 -21.06 -20.60
N ARG A 101 9.91 -22.09 -19.79
CA ARG A 101 10.60 -23.31 -20.25
C ARG A 101 9.66 -24.33 -20.87
N THR A 102 8.44 -24.41 -20.35
CA THR A 102 7.49 -25.46 -20.73
C THR A 102 6.46 -25.01 -21.78
N GLY A 103 6.33 -23.70 -22.00
CA GLY A 103 5.24 -23.13 -22.80
C GLY A 103 3.87 -23.17 -22.10
N GLY A 104 3.81 -23.68 -20.87
CA GLY A 104 2.61 -23.66 -20.02
C GLY A 104 2.33 -22.26 -19.48
N GLY A 105 1.05 -21.94 -19.24
CA GLY A 105 0.68 -20.71 -18.56
C GLY A 105 0.71 -20.84 -17.05
N VAL A 106 0.57 -19.73 -16.34
CA VAL A 106 0.26 -19.69 -14.91
C VAL A 106 -1.23 -19.38 -14.78
N ARG A 107 -1.99 -20.28 -14.15
CA ARG A 107 -3.42 -20.07 -13.95
C ARG A 107 -3.64 -18.83 -13.07
N TRP A 108 -4.74 -18.12 -13.30
CA TRP A 108 -5.10 -16.97 -12.49
C TRP A 108 -5.24 -17.34 -11.00
N SER A 109 -5.84 -18.49 -10.71
CA SER A 109 -5.97 -19.03 -9.35
C SER A 109 -4.64 -19.33 -8.65
N ASP A 110 -3.57 -19.55 -9.41
CA ASP A 110 -2.26 -19.92 -8.89
C ASP A 110 -1.39 -18.70 -8.58
N GLN A 111 -1.88 -17.50 -8.89
CA GLN A 111 -1.22 -16.25 -8.53
C GLN A 111 -1.19 -16.07 -7.00
N ALA A 112 -0.31 -15.17 -6.51
CA ALA A 112 -0.32 -14.82 -5.09
C ALA A 112 -1.71 -14.32 -4.69
N SER A 113 -2.32 -14.96 -3.67
CA SER A 113 -3.72 -14.71 -3.28
C SER A 113 -4.02 -13.25 -2.96
N TRP A 114 -3.05 -12.55 -2.38
CA TRP A 114 -3.17 -11.15 -2.06
C TRP A 114 -3.01 -10.19 -3.25
N LEU A 115 -2.61 -10.69 -4.44
CA LEU A 115 -2.59 -9.90 -5.68
C LEU A 115 -3.97 -9.34 -6.00
N PHE A 116 -5.03 -10.09 -5.73
CA PHE A 116 -6.40 -9.65 -5.98
C PHE A 116 -6.79 -8.47 -5.10
N CYS A 117 -6.45 -8.52 -3.80
CA CYS A 117 -6.69 -7.41 -2.87
C CYS A 117 -5.84 -6.19 -3.24
N ALA A 118 -4.57 -6.41 -3.62
CA ALA A 118 -3.68 -5.35 -4.07
C ALA A 118 -4.22 -4.66 -5.34
N THR A 119 -4.65 -5.45 -6.32
CA THR A 119 -5.25 -4.94 -7.56
C THR A 119 -6.56 -4.20 -7.28
N ALA A 120 -7.42 -4.72 -6.42
CA ALA A 120 -8.65 -4.04 -6.02
C ALA A 120 -8.34 -2.70 -5.34
N ARG A 121 -7.39 -2.68 -4.39
CA ARG A 121 -6.94 -1.45 -3.71
C ARG A 121 -6.42 -0.40 -4.70
N PHE A 122 -5.73 -0.82 -5.74
CA PHE A 122 -5.21 0.06 -6.80
C PHE A 122 -6.30 0.48 -7.79
N SER A 123 -7.08 -0.48 -8.31
CA SER A 123 -8.01 -0.25 -9.44
C SER A 123 -9.26 0.52 -9.06
N VAL A 124 -9.80 0.34 -7.85
CA VAL A 124 -11.02 1.06 -7.39
C VAL A 124 -10.82 2.58 -7.51
N ARG A 125 -9.61 3.06 -7.30
CA ARG A 125 -9.27 4.49 -7.36
C ARG A 125 -9.07 4.99 -8.79
N ALA A 126 -8.42 4.19 -9.63
CA ALA A 126 -8.27 4.49 -11.06
C ALA A 126 -9.63 4.56 -11.78
N ILE A 127 -10.56 3.66 -11.43
CA ILE A 127 -11.92 3.63 -12.00
C ILE A 127 -12.75 4.82 -11.52
N THR A 128 -12.60 5.26 -10.27
CA THR A 128 -13.34 6.41 -9.76
C THR A 128 -12.96 7.71 -10.49
N ILE A 129 -11.71 7.88 -10.88
CA ILE A 129 -11.25 9.04 -11.67
C ILE A 129 -11.85 9.02 -13.07
N THR A 130 -11.94 7.85 -13.71
CA THR A 130 -12.46 7.72 -15.08
C THR A 130 -13.99 7.80 -15.12
N SER A 131 -14.69 7.33 -14.09
CA SER A 131 -16.16 7.29 -14.08
C SER A 131 -16.81 8.60 -13.62
N SER A 132 -16.09 9.53 -13.01
CA SER A 132 -16.59 10.88 -12.73
C SER A 132 -16.75 11.71 -14.02
N ALA A 133 -16.19 11.26 -15.13
CA ALA A 133 -16.33 11.91 -16.44
C ALA A 133 -17.42 11.32 -17.33
N THR A 134 -17.95 10.12 -17.06
CA THR A 134 -18.99 9.50 -17.90
C THR A 134 -19.72 8.38 -17.15
N ASP A 135 -20.96 8.65 -16.80
CA ASP A 135 -22.06 7.71 -16.62
C ASP A 135 -22.27 6.99 -15.26
N SER A 136 -23.55 7.07 -14.86
CA SER A 136 -24.17 6.59 -13.65
C SER A 136 -24.52 5.09 -13.67
N ARG A 137 -23.55 4.19 -13.81
CA ARG A 137 -23.74 2.77 -13.53
C ARG A 137 -22.74 2.27 -12.50
N ARG A 138 -23.15 2.37 -11.26
CA ARG A 138 -22.42 1.94 -10.08
C ARG A 138 -22.42 0.40 -9.97
N SER A 139 -21.34 -0.24 -10.38
CA SER A 139 -20.98 -1.54 -9.84
C SER A 139 -20.30 -1.33 -8.49
N THR A 140 -21.05 -1.53 -7.42
CA THR A 140 -20.51 -1.51 -6.05
C THR A 140 -19.69 -2.78 -5.81
N VAL A 141 -18.42 -2.77 -6.18
CA VAL A 141 -17.48 -3.74 -5.65
C VAL A 141 -17.23 -3.34 -4.19
N SER A 142 -17.75 -4.15 -3.27
CA SER A 142 -17.64 -3.88 -1.84
C SER A 142 -16.20 -3.98 -1.39
N SER A 143 -15.54 -2.84 -1.24
CA SER A 143 -14.19 -2.72 -0.67
C SER A 143 -14.13 -2.98 0.84
N LYS A 144 -15.27 -3.27 1.47
CA LYS A 144 -15.39 -3.41 2.93
C LYS A 144 -14.63 -4.60 3.51
N ASN A 145 -14.36 -5.66 2.72
CA ASN A 145 -13.66 -6.84 3.23
C ASN A 145 -12.13 -6.77 3.17
N CYS A 146 -11.54 -5.88 2.37
CA CYS A 146 -10.08 -5.75 2.33
C CYS A 146 -9.52 -4.83 3.42
N ASN A 147 -10.34 -3.96 4.01
CA ASN A 147 -9.90 -3.06 5.09
C ASN A 147 -9.94 -3.71 6.49
N ALA A 148 -10.62 -4.85 6.66
CA ALA A 148 -10.75 -5.55 7.94
C ALA A 148 -9.70 -6.65 8.14
N ALA A 149 -8.87 -6.96 7.15
CA ALA A 149 -7.81 -7.96 7.27
C ALA A 149 -6.58 -7.34 7.95
N PRO A 150 -5.94 -8.06 8.89
CA PRO A 150 -4.68 -7.61 9.47
C PRO A 150 -3.64 -7.42 8.36
N ARG A 151 -2.89 -6.34 8.40
CA ARG A 151 -2.00 -5.89 7.32
C ARG A 151 -0.76 -6.76 7.07
N TRP A 152 -0.60 -7.91 7.71
CA TRP A 152 0.46 -8.92 7.53
C TRP A 152 0.22 -10.13 8.43
N PRO A 153 0.39 -11.35 7.92
CA PRO A 153 0.24 -11.91 6.57
C PRO A 153 -1.21 -12.33 6.32
N MET A 154 -1.61 -12.11 5.16
CA MET A 154 -2.87 -12.10 4.61
C MET A 154 -3.39 -13.39 4.19
N SER A 155 -4.35 -13.90 4.83
CA SER A 155 -5.34 -14.83 4.28
C SER A 155 -6.54 -14.01 3.79
N CYS A 156 -6.49 -13.49 2.59
CA CYS A 156 -7.72 -13.20 1.88
C CYS A 156 -8.33 -14.55 1.49
N ALA A 157 -9.12 -15.12 2.37
CA ALA A 157 -9.97 -16.24 2.02
C ALA A 157 -11.00 -15.71 1.01
N VAL A 158 -10.71 -15.88 -0.27
CA VAL A 158 -11.71 -15.82 -1.32
C VAL A 158 -12.50 -17.10 -1.18
N THR A 159 -13.63 -17.05 -0.50
CA THR A 159 -14.68 -18.05 -0.70
C THR A 159 -15.22 -17.82 -2.10
N ALA A 160 -14.59 -18.48 -3.05
CA ALA A 160 -15.12 -18.61 -4.39
C ALA A 160 -16.16 -19.72 -4.35
N ASP A 161 -17.41 -19.36 -4.09
CA ASP A 161 -18.51 -20.15 -4.60
C ASP A 161 -18.69 -19.73 -6.07
N PRO A 162 -18.49 -20.64 -7.04
CA PRO A 162 -18.84 -20.37 -8.42
C PRO A 162 -20.38 -20.35 -8.53
N PRO A 163 -20.97 -19.39 -9.23
CA PRO A 163 -22.33 -19.56 -9.67
C PRO A 163 -22.39 -20.67 -10.73
N CYS A 164 -23.34 -21.56 -10.56
CA CYS A 164 -23.75 -22.54 -11.57
C CYS A 164 -24.15 -21.89 -12.89
#